data_fa626ca403bd313fc5e192a6cabeead3
#
_entry.id   fa626ca403bd313fc5e192a6cabeead3
#
_cell.length_a   1.000
_cell.length_b   1.000
_cell.length_c   1.000
_cell.angle_alpha   90.00
_cell.angle_beta   90.00
_cell.angle_gamma   90.00
#
_symmetry.space_group_name_H-M   'P 1'
#
loop_
_entity.id
_entity.type
_entity.pdbx_description
1 polymer ?
#
loop_
_entity_poly.entity_id
_entity_poly.type
_entity_poly.pdbx_seq_one_letter_code
_entity_poly.pdbx_strand_id
1 'polypeptide(L)'
;MSLTLQKFANPRNFKPSTPDPTLSAPRLLVKISAPQHTSTIIHIMDFEVFNTEGAARRGRLSFPRGTVETPAFMPVGTYGTVKTLTPEEVRASGAEIILGNTFHLMLRPGAAIIEQHGDLHGFMHWDGPILTDSGGFQVFSLAAIRKISEAGVKFQSPVDGGTVFLGPEESMAVQRSLGSDIVMIFDECTPYPATESAARQSMELSLRWARRSKIAHGDNPAALFGIVQGGMYPHLRQVSADGLCEIGFDGYAIGGLAVGEPPAERLHILEGALPLLPQRAPRYLMGVGKPEDIVEAVRRGVDLFDCVLPTRNARNGHLFTHHGDIRIRNSRYRHDDRPLDQRCGCYTCRHYSRAYLRHLDQCRETLGARLNTIHNLHYYQELMQALREAIAGQRLATFAAELYEKRGQIALPVYNDAL
;
A
#
# COMPACT_ATOMS: atom_id res chain seq x y z
N MET A 1 -11.76 -44.41 -36.22
CA MET A 1 -12.54 -44.97 -35.13
C MET A 1 -13.51 -43.91 -34.64
N SER A 2 -14.77 -44.11 -34.94
CA SER A 2 -15.91 -43.21 -34.66
C SER A 2 -16.42 -43.46 -33.24
N LEU A 3 -16.70 -42.41 -32.46
CA LEU A 3 -17.45 -42.54 -31.22
C LEU A 3 -18.52 -41.44 -31.11
N THR A 4 -19.69 -41.92 -31.01
CA THR A 4 -21.05 -41.51 -31.12
C THR A 4 -21.45 -40.44 -30.08
N LEU A 5 -22.15 -39.41 -30.53
CA LEU A 5 -22.93 -38.45 -29.74
C LEU A 5 -24.18 -39.12 -29.16
N GLN A 6 -24.34 -39.09 -27.85
CA GLN A 6 -25.64 -39.39 -27.18
C GLN A 6 -26.36 -38.08 -26.84
N LYS A 7 -27.53 -37.90 -27.44
CA LYS A 7 -28.53 -36.87 -27.13
C LYS A 7 -29.25 -37.23 -25.84
N PHE A 8 -29.38 -36.29 -24.91
CA PHE A 8 -30.35 -36.39 -23.82
C PHE A 8 -31.52 -35.42 -24.04
N ALA A 9 -32.69 -35.91 -23.68
CA ALA A 9 -34.01 -35.43 -24.07
C ALA A 9 -34.57 -34.33 -23.14
N ASN A 10 -35.37 -33.51 -23.75
CA ASN A 10 -36.47 -32.59 -23.40
C ASN A 10 -36.99 -32.49 -21.94
N PRO A 11 -37.21 -31.27 -21.43
CA PRO A 11 -37.89 -31.03 -20.16
C PRO A 11 -39.42 -30.98 -20.32
N ARG A 12 -40.11 -31.63 -19.39
CA ARG A 12 -41.57 -31.69 -19.30
C ARG A 12 -42.17 -30.41 -18.75
N ASN A 13 -43.27 -29.98 -19.35
CA ASN A 13 -44.17 -28.90 -18.97
C ASN A 13 -44.73 -29.07 -17.54
N PHE A 14 -44.58 -28.01 -16.70
CA PHE A 14 -45.39 -27.81 -15.51
C PHE A 14 -46.38 -26.67 -15.77
N LYS A 15 -47.69 -26.96 -15.65
CA LYS A 15 -48.77 -25.98 -15.60
C LYS A 15 -48.98 -25.54 -14.15
N PRO A 16 -49.16 -24.24 -13.86
CA PRO A 16 -49.52 -23.80 -12.51
C PRO A 16 -51.03 -24.01 -12.26
N SER A 17 -51.35 -24.53 -11.07
CA SER A 17 -52.71 -24.64 -10.52
C SER A 17 -53.14 -23.34 -9.88
N THR A 18 -54.38 -22.91 -10.16
CA THR A 18 -55.05 -21.73 -9.56
C THR A 18 -55.44 -21.98 -8.10
N PRO A 19 -55.33 -20.97 -7.20
CA PRO A 19 -55.77 -21.13 -5.81
C PRO A 19 -57.26 -20.90 -5.62
N ASP A 20 -57.87 -21.70 -4.71
CA ASP A 20 -59.26 -21.68 -4.25
C ASP A 20 -59.54 -20.48 -3.31
N PRO A 21 -60.63 -19.71 -3.46
CA PRO A 21 -60.88 -18.48 -2.72
C PRO A 21 -61.71 -18.62 -1.44
N THR A 22 -61.74 -19.74 -0.73
CA THR A 22 -62.53 -19.87 0.48
C THR A 22 -61.77 -20.46 1.66
N LEU A 23 -60.94 -19.66 2.34
CA LEU A 23 -60.55 -19.90 3.73
C LEU A 23 -60.07 -18.58 4.36
N SER A 24 -60.98 -17.94 5.13
CA SER A 24 -60.69 -16.81 5.99
C SER A 24 -60.03 -17.32 7.27
N ALA A 25 -58.76 -16.91 7.52
CA ALA A 25 -58.08 -17.12 8.80
C ALA A 25 -58.07 -15.82 9.64
N PRO A 26 -58.15 -15.92 10.98
CA PRO A 26 -58.26 -14.75 11.86
C PRO A 26 -56.94 -13.95 11.94
N ARG A 27 -57.04 -12.62 11.84
CA ARG A 27 -55.95 -11.67 12.04
C ARG A 27 -55.49 -11.66 13.52
N LEU A 28 -54.36 -12.31 13.79
CA LEU A 28 -53.61 -12.05 15.01
C LEU A 28 -52.75 -10.79 14.80
N LEU A 29 -53.10 -9.68 15.49
CA LEU A 29 -52.27 -8.49 15.57
C LEU A 29 -51.08 -8.77 16.52
N VAL A 30 -49.99 -9.26 15.98
CA VAL A 30 -48.70 -9.29 16.67
C VAL A 30 -48.11 -7.87 16.58
N LYS A 31 -48.04 -7.15 17.67
CA LYS A 31 -47.23 -5.91 17.77
C LYS A 31 -45.78 -6.32 17.62
N ILE A 32 -45.23 -6.17 16.42
CA ILE A 32 -43.80 -6.25 16.20
C ILE A 32 -43.21 -4.92 16.68
N SER A 33 -42.60 -4.90 17.87
CA SER A 33 -41.70 -3.83 18.27
C SER A 33 -40.48 -3.90 17.33
N ALA A 34 -40.25 -2.81 16.60
CA ALA A 34 -39.07 -2.68 15.77
C ALA A 34 -37.80 -2.87 16.63
N PRO A 35 -36.86 -3.72 16.23
CA PRO A 35 -35.57 -3.78 16.90
C PRO A 35 -34.87 -2.43 16.70
N GLN A 36 -34.47 -1.80 17.79
CA GLN A 36 -33.54 -0.70 17.73
C GLN A 36 -32.21 -1.27 17.21
N HIS A 37 -31.99 -1.17 15.90
CA HIS A 37 -30.65 -1.39 15.33
C HIS A 37 -29.76 -0.23 15.79
N THR A 38 -29.15 -0.38 16.96
CA THR A 38 -27.84 0.24 17.17
C THR A 38 -26.90 -0.42 16.18
N SER A 39 -26.65 0.23 15.05
CA SER A 39 -25.59 -0.18 14.13
C SER A 39 -24.27 -0.02 14.90
N THR A 40 -23.80 -1.10 15.49
CA THR A 40 -22.42 -1.21 15.95
C THR A 40 -21.59 -1.15 14.68
N ILE A 41 -20.95 -0.01 14.42
CA ILE A 41 -19.92 0.09 13.38
C ILE A 41 -18.83 -0.90 13.81
N ILE A 42 -18.77 -2.04 13.16
CA ILE A 42 -17.70 -3.01 13.36
C ILE A 42 -16.48 -2.34 12.72
N HIS A 43 -15.62 -1.73 13.52
CA HIS A 43 -14.31 -1.29 13.07
C HIS A 43 -13.55 -2.54 12.60
N ILE A 44 -13.28 -2.61 11.28
CA ILE A 44 -12.55 -3.75 10.69
C ILE A 44 -11.07 -3.66 11.00
N MET A 45 -10.54 -2.47 11.30
CA MET A 45 -9.15 -2.27 11.66
C MET A 45 -9.03 -1.77 13.10
N ASP A 46 -8.16 -2.42 13.88
CA ASP A 46 -7.70 -1.91 15.18
C ASP A 46 -6.18 -1.63 15.09
N PHE A 47 -5.73 -0.57 15.77
CA PHE A 47 -4.31 -0.21 15.84
C PHE A 47 -3.87 0.00 17.28
N GLU A 48 -2.94 -0.81 17.74
CA GLU A 48 -2.38 -0.76 19.08
C GLU A 48 -0.87 -0.49 19.03
N VAL A 49 -0.40 0.45 19.86
CA VAL A 49 1.03 0.77 20.03
C VAL A 49 1.53 0.12 21.32
N PHE A 50 2.51 -0.77 21.22
CA PHE A 50 3.06 -1.54 22.35
C PHE A 50 4.29 -0.88 22.99
N ASN A 51 5.19 -0.32 22.16
CA ASN A 51 6.43 0.28 22.60
C ASN A 51 6.71 1.56 21.82
N THR A 52 7.40 2.49 22.48
CA THR A 52 7.91 3.71 21.86
C THR A 52 9.35 3.95 22.27
N GLU A 53 10.17 4.54 21.37
CA GLU A 53 11.50 5.08 21.65
C GLU A 53 11.64 6.43 20.93
N GLY A 54 11.65 7.53 21.69
CA GLY A 54 11.46 8.86 21.13
C GLY A 54 10.11 8.96 20.40
N ALA A 55 10.13 9.37 19.13
CA ALA A 55 8.94 9.40 18.28
C ALA A 55 8.61 8.05 17.63
N ALA A 56 9.56 7.12 17.57
CA ALA A 56 9.38 5.81 16.94
C ALA A 56 8.38 4.94 17.71
N ARG A 57 7.57 4.17 16.97
CA ARG A 57 6.50 3.35 17.53
C ARG A 57 6.60 1.91 17.02
N ARG A 58 6.43 0.95 17.91
CA ARG A 58 6.14 -0.44 17.58
C ARG A 58 4.69 -0.73 17.94
N GLY A 59 3.93 -1.28 17.02
CA GLY A 59 2.52 -1.60 17.23
C GLY A 59 2.04 -2.73 16.32
N ARG A 60 0.72 -2.86 16.24
CA ARG A 60 0.04 -3.87 15.41
C ARG A 60 -1.25 -3.29 14.83
N LEU A 61 -1.47 -3.55 13.56
CA LEU A 61 -2.77 -3.44 12.92
C LEU A 61 -3.45 -4.80 12.93
N SER A 62 -4.70 -4.86 13.33
CA SER A 62 -5.51 -6.08 13.35
C SER A 62 -6.66 -5.97 12.36
N PHE A 63 -6.83 -6.97 11.50
CA PHE A 63 -7.88 -7.09 10.50
C PHE A 63 -8.53 -8.47 10.58
N PRO A 64 -9.74 -8.67 10.05
CA PRO A 64 -10.32 -10.01 9.91
C PRO A 64 -9.44 -10.98 9.12
N ARG A 65 -8.62 -10.46 8.19
CA ARG A 65 -7.71 -11.23 7.32
C ARG A 65 -6.31 -11.43 7.91
N GLY A 66 -6.07 -11.03 9.15
CA GLY A 66 -4.78 -11.20 9.83
C GLY A 66 -4.25 -9.93 10.47
N THR A 67 -3.03 -9.99 10.94
CA THR A 67 -2.37 -8.90 11.65
C THR A 67 -1.16 -8.40 10.88
N VAL A 68 -0.78 -7.14 11.12
CA VAL A 68 0.41 -6.49 10.55
C VAL A 68 1.19 -5.85 11.69
N GLU A 69 2.39 -6.38 11.95
CA GLU A 69 3.31 -5.79 12.93
C GLU A 69 3.95 -4.52 12.36
N THR A 70 3.87 -3.39 13.07
CA THR A 70 4.44 -2.12 12.64
C THR A 70 5.70 -1.73 13.43
N PRO A 71 6.68 -1.03 12.79
CA PRO A 71 6.67 -0.59 11.39
C PRO A 71 6.64 -1.73 10.39
N ALA A 72 5.95 -1.51 9.25
CA ALA A 72 5.78 -2.50 8.20
C ALA A 72 6.07 -1.93 6.81
N PHE A 73 6.60 -2.78 5.92
CA PHE A 73 6.80 -2.47 4.51
C PHE A 73 5.85 -3.29 3.64
N MET A 74 5.08 -2.63 2.79
CA MET A 74 4.11 -3.21 1.86
C MET A 74 4.74 -3.43 0.48
N PRO A 75 4.99 -4.67 0.04
CA PRO A 75 5.35 -4.94 -1.34
C PRO A 75 4.27 -4.47 -2.32
N VAL A 76 4.69 -3.83 -3.42
CA VAL A 76 3.74 -3.25 -4.39
C VAL A 76 3.30 -4.28 -5.41
N GLY A 77 2.00 -4.60 -5.40
CA GLY A 77 1.30 -5.49 -6.32
C GLY A 77 0.54 -4.74 -7.41
N THR A 78 1.23 -4.04 -8.33
CA THR A 78 0.66 -3.07 -9.28
C THR A 78 -0.54 -3.56 -10.08
N TYR A 79 -0.49 -4.78 -10.61
CA TYR A 79 -1.54 -5.42 -11.41
C TYR A 79 -2.12 -6.66 -10.71
N GLY A 80 -2.33 -6.60 -9.40
CA GLY A 80 -2.73 -7.77 -8.62
C GLY A 80 -1.61 -8.81 -8.53
N THR A 81 -0.35 -8.37 -8.61
CA THR A 81 0.83 -9.24 -8.43
C THR A 81 2.05 -8.44 -8.01
N VAL A 82 2.78 -8.92 -7.04
CA VAL A 82 4.14 -8.46 -6.75
C VAL A 82 5.04 -9.04 -7.84
N LYS A 83 5.57 -8.17 -8.70
CA LYS A 83 6.22 -8.59 -9.94
C LYS A 83 7.26 -9.67 -9.74
N THR A 84 7.15 -10.76 -10.53
CA THR A 84 7.99 -11.95 -10.58
C THR A 84 7.80 -12.96 -9.45
N LEU A 85 6.95 -12.70 -8.46
CA LEU A 85 6.71 -13.60 -7.33
C LEU A 85 5.28 -14.13 -7.28
N THR A 86 5.13 -15.32 -6.75
CA THR A 86 3.82 -15.85 -6.32
C THR A 86 3.45 -15.25 -4.95
N PRO A 87 2.16 -15.27 -4.56
CA PRO A 87 1.73 -14.83 -3.23
C PRO A 87 2.44 -15.57 -2.08
N GLU A 88 2.69 -16.88 -2.25
CA GLU A 88 3.40 -17.71 -1.26
C GLU A 88 4.86 -17.24 -1.08
N GLU A 89 5.54 -16.86 -2.15
CA GLU A 89 6.91 -16.32 -2.09
C GLU A 89 6.94 -14.93 -1.43
N VAL A 90 5.90 -14.11 -1.68
CA VAL A 90 5.73 -12.82 -0.99
C VAL A 90 5.52 -13.06 0.50
N ARG A 91 4.65 -13.99 0.88
CA ARG A 91 4.44 -14.40 2.28
C ARG A 91 5.73 -14.94 2.91
N ALA A 92 6.43 -15.82 2.21
CA ALA A 92 7.69 -16.40 2.68
C ALA A 92 8.83 -15.37 2.84
N SER A 93 8.73 -14.19 2.20
CA SER A 93 9.65 -13.09 2.45
C SER A 93 9.42 -12.40 3.81
N GLY A 94 8.29 -12.67 4.48
CA GLY A 94 7.87 -12.05 5.74
C GLY A 94 6.85 -10.90 5.57
N ALA A 95 6.33 -10.68 4.36
CA ALA A 95 5.30 -9.67 4.13
C ALA A 95 3.94 -10.11 4.69
N GLU A 96 3.33 -9.25 5.51
CA GLU A 96 2.02 -9.49 6.12
C GLU A 96 0.90 -8.74 5.39
N ILE A 97 1.23 -7.67 4.69
CA ILE A 97 0.35 -6.80 3.92
C ILE A 97 1.00 -6.45 2.59
N ILE A 98 0.19 -6.23 1.55
CA ILE A 98 0.63 -5.75 0.23
C ILE A 98 -0.14 -4.51 -0.19
N LEU A 99 0.38 -3.80 -1.21
CA LEU A 99 -0.30 -2.66 -1.82
C LEU A 99 -0.76 -3.00 -3.24
N GLY A 100 -2.04 -2.73 -3.55
CA GLY A 100 -2.62 -2.76 -4.90
C GLY A 100 -2.77 -1.36 -5.48
N ASN A 101 -2.58 -1.20 -6.79
CA ASN A 101 -2.73 0.10 -7.44
C ASN A 101 -4.08 0.22 -8.16
N THR A 102 -4.98 1.02 -7.61
CA THR A 102 -6.34 1.26 -8.12
C THR A 102 -6.37 1.68 -9.59
N PHE A 103 -5.54 2.65 -9.98
CA PHE A 103 -5.44 3.10 -11.36
C PHE A 103 -5.17 1.97 -12.36
N HIS A 104 -4.21 1.12 -12.05
CA HIS A 104 -3.83 0.02 -12.94
C HIS A 104 -4.90 -1.07 -13.00
N LEU A 105 -5.45 -1.43 -11.85
CA LEU A 105 -6.48 -2.49 -11.75
C LEU A 105 -7.81 -2.05 -12.37
N MET A 106 -8.18 -0.78 -12.23
CA MET A 106 -9.36 -0.18 -12.90
C MET A 106 -9.24 -0.24 -14.42
N LEU A 107 -8.07 0.04 -14.99
CA LEU A 107 -7.85 0.02 -16.43
C LEU A 107 -7.68 -1.40 -16.98
N ARG A 108 -7.06 -2.29 -16.21
CA ARG A 108 -6.81 -3.68 -16.62
C ARG A 108 -6.60 -4.59 -15.39
N PRO A 109 -7.43 -5.59 -15.15
CA PRO A 109 -8.48 -6.13 -16.05
C PRO A 109 -9.79 -5.34 -16.02
N GLY A 110 -9.95 -4.37 -15.09
CA GLY A 110 -11.18 -3.68 -14.77
C GLY A 110 -11.78 -4.16 -13.44
N ALA A 111 -12.33 -3.21 -12.66
CA ALA A 111 -12.85 -3.50 -11.32
C ALA A 111 -13.97 -4.57 -11.33
N ALA A 112 -14.85 -4.53 -12.34
CA ALA A 112 -15.96 -5.49 -12.48
C ALA A 112 -15.48 -6.95 -12.63
N ILE A 113 -14.35 -7.19 -13.32
CA ILE A 113 -13.79 -8.53 -13.46
C ILE A 113 -13.27 -9.03 -12.10
N ILE A 114 -12.60 -8.17 -11.34
CA ILE A 114 -12.08 -8.51 -10.02
C ILE A 114 -13.24 -8.82 -9.05
N GLU A 115 -14.29 -7.99 -9.06
CA GLU A 115 -15.51 -8.18 -8.26
C GLU A 115 -16.23 -9.50 -8.59
N GLN A 116 -16.26 -9.93 -9.85
CA GLN A 116 -16.79 -11.24 -10.25
C GLN A 116 -16.01 -12.42 -9.66
N HIS A 117 -14.75 -12.22 -9.26
CA HIS A 117 -13.93 -13.22 -8.57
C HIS A 117 -14.00 -13.08 -7.03
N GLY A 118 -14.95 -12.28 -6.54
CA GLY A 118 -15.16 -11.97 -5.14
C GLY A 118 -14.52 -10.66 -4.71
N ASP A 119 -13.24 -10.55 -4.85
CA ASP A 119 -12.43 -9.36 -4.54
C ASP A 119 -11.00 -9.50 -5.10
N LEU A 120 -10.12 -8.55 -4.80
CA LEU A 120 -8.72 -8.61 -5.22
C LEU A 120 -7.97 -9.77 -4.52
N HIS A 121 -8.33 -10.13 -3.29
CA HIS A 121 -7.74 -11.24 -2.56
C HIS A 121 -7.99 -12.57 -3.27
N GLY A 122 -9.26 -12.85 -3.61
CA GLY A 122 -9.64 -14.04 -4.38
C GLY A 122 -9.02 -14.05 -5.77
N PHE A 123 -9.03 -12.89 -6.46
CA PHE A 123 -8.50 -12.75 -7.82
C PHE A 123 -7.00 -13.03 -7.90
N MET A 124 -6.20 -12.59 -6.92
CA MET A 124 -4.74 -12.74 -6.94
C MET A 124 -4.21 -13.83 -5.99
N HIS A 125 -5.10 -14.55 -5.30
CA HIS A 125 -4.74 -15.59 -4.33
C HIS A 125 -3.87 -15.08 -3.16
N TRP A 126 -4.23 -13.92 -2.60
CA TRP A 126 -3.60 -13.35 -1.42
C TRP A 126 -4.57 -13.35 -0.24
N ASP A 127 -4.20 -14.02 0.86
CA ASP A 127 -5.07 -14.21 2.03
C ASP A 127 -4.88 -13.18 3.16
N GLY A 128 -3.84 -12.32 3.05
CA GLY A 128 -3.57 -11.26 4.02
C GLY A 128 -4.21 -9.92 3.68
N PRO A 129 -4.06 -8.91 4.54
CA PRO A 129 -4.54 -7.56 4.26
C PRO A 129 -3.97 -6.96 2.98
N ILE A 130 -4.79 -6.12 2.33
CA ILE A 130 -4.42 -5.33 1.15
C ILE A 130 -4.74 -3.86 1.41
N LEU A 131 -3.79 -2.97 1.17
CA LEU A 131 -4.03 -1.54 1.00
C LEU A 131 -4.15 -1.23 -0.49
N THR A 132 -5.17 -0.45 -0.90
CA THR A 132 -5.22 0.12 -2.26
C THR A 132 -4.98 1.61 -2.22
N ASP A 133 -4.11 2.11 -3.13
CA ASP A 133 -3.96 3.55 -3.34
C ASP A 133 -5.22 4.16 -3.99
N SER A 134 -5.30 5.50 -4.04
CA SER A 134 -6.43 6.19 -4.64
C SER A 134 -6.43 6.20 -6.17
N GLY A 135 -5.30 5.89 -6.80
CA GLY A 135 -5.05 6.10 -8.23
C GLY A 135 -4.62 7.51 -8.60
N GLY A 136 -4.71 8.49 -7.70
CA GLY A 136 -4.37 9.89 -7.94
C GLY A 136 -2.95 10.08 -8.45
N PHE A 137 -1.94 9.58 -7.74
CA PHE A 137 -0.53 9.71 -8.14
C PHE A 137 -0.23 9.17 -9.54
N GLN A 138 -0.82 8.03 -9.93
CA GLN A 138 -0.60 7.43 -11.26
C GLN A 138 -1.22 8.30 -12.36
N VAL A 139 -2.38 8.90 -12.11
CA VAL A 139 -2.96 9.89 -13.05
C VAL A 139 -2.02 11.07 -13.23
N PHE A 140 -1.38 11.56 -12.16
CA PHE A 140 -0.39 12.64 -12.22
C PHE A 140 0.89 12.26 -12.93
N SER A 141 1.41 11.05 -12.69
CA SER A 141 2.73 10.62 -13.19
C SER A 141 2.70 10.01 -14.59
N LEU A 142 1.61 9.36 -14.99
CA LEU A 142 1.53 8.56 -16.23
C LEU A 142 0.64 9.15 -17.30
N ALA A 143 -0.32 10.00 -16.96
CA ALA A 143 -1.22 10.60 -17.93
C ALA A 143 -0.56 11.84 -18.58
N ALA A 144 -0.11 11.69 -19.82
CA ALA A 144 0.47 12.78 -20.59
C ALA A 144 -0.52 13.93 -20.85
N ILE A 145 -1.81 13.59 -21.01
CA ILE A 145 -2.90 14.53 -21.21
C ILE A 145 -3.91 14.34 -20.07
N ARG A 146 -3.94 15.30 -19.15
CA ARG A 146 -4.88 15.33 -18.04
C ARG A 146 -5.46 16.72 -17.83
N LYS A 147 -6.71 16.78 -17.41
CA LYS A 147 -7.38 18.01 -16.98
C LYS A 147 -7.93 17.82 -15.58
N ILE A 148 -7.38 18.58 -14.63
CA ILE A 148 -7.82 18.61 -13.25
C ILE A 148 -8.95 19.63 -13.12
N SER A 149 -9.97 19.32 -12.34
CA SER A 149 -11.09 20.18 -12.00
C SER A 149 -11.57 19.87 -10.58
N GLU A 150 -12.47 20.69 -10.04
CA GLU A 150 -13.09 20.41 -8.74
C GLU A 150 -13.80 19.04 -8.70
N ALA A 151 -14.38 18.61 -9.82
CA ALA A 151 -15.07 17.32 -9.93
C ALA A 151 -14.11 16.12 -9.80
N GLY A 152 -12.91 16.21 -10.38
CA GLY A 152 -11.93 15.14 -10.47
C GLY A 152 -10.99 15.37 -11.65
N VAL A 153 -10.38 14.31 -12.15
CA VAL A 153 -9.37 14.34 -13.22
C VAL A 153 -9.88 13.57 -14.44
N LYS A 154 -9.91 14.26 -15.59
CA LYS A 154 -10.15 13.65 -16.89
C LYS A 154 -8.82 13.41 -17.59
N PHE A 155 -8.58 12.18 -18.07
CA PHE A 155 -7.31 11.81 -18.70
C PHE A 155 -7.52 10.79 -19.82
N GLN A 156 -6.48 10.57 -20.63
CA GLN A 156 -6.46 9.51 -21.62
C GLN A 156 -5.82 8.24 -21.03
N SER A 157 -6.50 7.11 -21.18
CA SER A 157 -6.03 5.80 -20.78
C SER A 157 -4.74 5.44 -21.53
N PRO A 158 -3.66 5.08 -20.83
CA PRO A 158 -2.43 4.60 -21.48
C PRO A 158 -2.57 3.19 -22.08
N VAL A 159 -3.72 2.53 -21.89
CA VAL A 159 -3.98 1.16 -22.36
C VAL A 159 -4.57 1.17 -23.78
N ASP A 160 -5.54 2.02 -24.03
CA ASP A 160 -6.33 2.06 -25.28
C ASP A 160 -6.58 3.47 -25.83
N GLY A 161 -6.07 4.51 -25.15
CA GLY A 161 -6.27 5.92 -25.54
C GLY A 161 -7.66 6.46 -25.25
N GLY A 162 -8.57 5.66 -24.69
CA GLY A 162 -9.92 6.07 -24.32
C GLY A 162 -9.91 7.18 -23.25
N THR A 163 -10.94 8.03 -23.25
CA THR A 163 -11.09 9.04 -22.20
C THR A 163 -11.63 8.41 -20.93
N VAL A 164 -10.94 8.65 -19.82
CA VAL A 164 -11.30 8.17 -18.47
C VAL A 164 -11.49 9.39 -17.56
N PHE A 165 -12.45 9.29 -16.65
CA PHE A 165 -12.64 10.21 -15.55
C PHE A 165 -12.43 9.48 -14.24
N LEU A 166 -11.72 10.11 -13.30
CA LEU A 166 -11.49 9.60 -11.95
C LEU A 166 -11.59 10.77 -10.97
N GLY A 167 -12.51 10.67 -10.04
CA GLY A 167 -12.69 11.59 -8.93
C GLY A 167 -12.82 10.84 -7.62
N PRO A 168 -13.12 11.54 -6.52
CA PRO A 168 -13.29 10.91 -5.22
C PRO A 168 -14.30 9.77 -5.22
N GLU A 169 -15.45 9.95 -5.81
CA GLU A 169 -16.53 8.98 -5.85
C GLU A 169 -16.15 7.73 -6.66
N GLU A 170 -15.56 7.94 -7.85
CA GLU A 170 -15.12 6.83 -8.70
C GLU A 170 -14.00 6.05 -8.06
N SER A 171 -13.03 6.73 -7.41
CA SER A 171 -11.93 6.07 -6.69
C SER A 171 -12.46 5.20 -5.55
N MET A 172 -13.39 5.73 -4.73
CA MET A 172 -14.03 4.96 -3.66
C MET A 172 -14.81 3.76 -4.20
N ALA A 173 -15.55 3.91 -5.29
CA ALA A 173 -16.29 2.83 -5.93
C ALA A 173 -15.37 1.72 -6.44
N VAL A 174 -14.26 2.09 -7.11
CA VAL A 174 -13.27 1.11 -7.59
C VAL A 174 -12.63 0.37 -6.42
N GLN A 175 -12.16 1.06 -5.37
CA GLN A 175 -11.52 0.43 -4.21
C GLN A 175 -12.51 -0.48 -3.45
N ARG A 176 -13.81 -0.12 -3.41
CA ARG A 176 -14.87 -1.01 -2.87
C ARG A 176 -14.99 -2.29 -3.67
N SER A 177 -15.02 -2.23 -5.02
CA SER A 177 -15.05 -3.42 -5.88
C SER A 177 -13.77 -4.26 -5.79
N LEU A 178 -12.62 -3.64 -5.47
CA LEU A 178 -11.38 -4.36 -5.18
C LEU A 178 -11.42 -5.10 -3.83
N GLY A 179 -12.28 -4.69 -2.89
CA GLY A 179 -12.44 -5.32 -1.58
C GLY A 179 -11.20 -5.23 -0.69
N SER A 180 -10.42 -4.14 -0.79
CA SER A 180 -9.23 -3.93 0.03
C SER A 180 -9.58 -3.62 1.48
N ASP A 181 -8.66 -3.93 2.41
CA ASP A 181 -8.83 -3.73 3.85
C ASP A 181 -8.52 -2.28 4.28
N ILE A 182 -7.62 -1.61 3.55
CA ILE A 182 -7.31 -0.19 3.70
C ILE A 182 -7.51 0.51 2.36
N VAL A 183 -8.29 1.58 2.40
CA VAL A 183 -8.68 2.43 1.26
C VAL A 183 -8.07 3.82 1.44
N MET A 184 -7.49 4.41 0.39
CA MET A 184 -6.95 5.76 0.42
C MET A 184 -7.92 6.76 -0.17
N ILE A 185 -8.06 7.96 0.45
CA ILE A 185 -8.81 9.06 -0.16
C ILE A 185 -8.21 9.46 -1.51
N PHE A 186 -9.03 10.03 -2.41
CA PHE A 186 -8.52 10.61 -3.65
C PHE A 186 -7.90 11.99 -3.36
N ASP A 187 -6.66 12.21 -3.83
CA ASP A 187 -5.88 13.41 -3.56
C ASP A 187 -5.16 13.92 -4.81
N GLU A 188 -4.70 15.17 -4.77
CA GLU A 188 -3.80 15.75 -5.75
C GLU A 188 -2.37 15.78 -5.22
N CYS A 189 -1.49 15.02 -5.86
CA CYS A 189 -0.07 15.03 -5.54
C CYS A 189 0.60 16.29 -6.12
N THR A 190 1.03 17.21 -5.26
CA THR A 190 1.75 18.43 -5.66
C THR A 190 3.12 18.05 -6.26
N PRO A 191 3.50 18.56 -7.45
CA PRO A 191 4.82 18.31 -8.03
C PRO A 191 5.93 19.01 -7.22
N TYR A 192 7.16 18.54 -7.37
CA TYR A 192 8.34 19.21 -6.81
C TYR A 192 9.27 19.68 -7.96
N PRO A 193 9.81 20.93 -7.88
CA PRO A 193 9.41 21.99 -6.95
C PRO A 193 8.04 22.61 -7.30
N ALA A 194 7.35 23.17 -6.30
CA ALA A 194 6.13 23.91 -6.48
C ALA A 194 6.19 25.25 -5.74
N THR A 195 5.52 26.28 -6.28
CA THR A 195 5.33 27.54 -5.55
C THR A 195 4.36 27.31 -4.38
N GLU A 196 4.42 28.17 -3.36
CA GLU A 196 3.52 28.09 -2.22
C GLU A 196 2.04 28.20 -2.65
N SER A 197 1.75 29.10 -3.58
CA SER A 197 0.40 29.27 -4.12
C SER A 197 -0.11 27.98 -4.79
N ALA A 198 0.70 27.32 -5.61
CA ALA A 198 0.35 26.06 -6.24
C ALA A 198 0.15 24.91 -5.21
N ALA A 199 1.06 24.84 -4.23
CA ALA A 199 0.95 23.84 -3.15
C ALA A 199 -0.31 24.06 -2.30
N ARG A 200 -0.68 25.31 -2.02
CA ARG A 200 -1.90 25.67 -1.30
C ARG A 200 -3.16 25.27 -2.07
N GLN A 201 -3.24 25.61 -3.35
CA GLN A 201 -4.39 25.26 -4.19
C GLN A 201 -4.57 23.74 -4.29
N SER A 202 -3.50 23.00 -4.50
CA SER A 202 -3.49 21.54 -4.54
C SER A 202 -3.92 20.93 -3.19
N MET A 203 -3.39 21.43 -2.08
CA MET A 203 -3.75 20.99 -0.73
C MET A 203 -5.22 21.24 -0.42
N GLU A 204 -5.74 22.43 -0.72
CA GLU A 204 -7.14 22.79 -0.50
C GLU A 204 -8.09 21.94 -1.35
N LEU A 205 -7.71 21.65 -2.61
CA LEU A 205 -8.46 20.72 -3.46
C LEU A 205 -8.47 19.31 -2.85
N SER A 206 -7.32 18.83 -2.40
CA SER A 206 -7.22 17.53 -1.73
C SER A 206 -8.08 17.44 -0.46
N LEU A 207 -8.20 18.50 0.33
CA LEU A 207 -9.10 18.55 1.50
C LEU A 207 -10.58 18.48 1.09
N ARG A 208 -10.99 19.17 0.01
CA ARG A 208 -12.36 19.05 -0.50
C ARG A 208 -12.64 17.64 -1.02
N TRP A 209 -11.70 17.06 -1.74
CA TRP A 209 -11.78 15.67 -2.21
C TRP A 209 -11.77 14.65 -1.07
N ALA A 210 -11.05 14.92 0.04
CA ALA A 210 -11.06 14.09 1.24
C ALA A 210 -12.47 14.00 1.86
N ARG A 211 -13.20 15.12 1.98
CA ARG A 211 -14.59 15.13 2.44
C ARG A 211 -15.51 14.32 1.52
N ARG A 212 -15.38 14.50 0.20
CA ARG A 212 -16.16 13.74 -0.80
C ARG A 212 -15.83 12.25 -0.73
N SER A 213 -14.54 11.89 -0.62
CA SER A 213 -14.11 10.49 -0.44
C SER A 213 -14.72 9.88 0.82
N LYS A 214 -14.73 10.61 1.95
CA LYS A 214 -15.35 10.13 3.21
C LYS A 214 -16.85 9.88 3.05
N ILE A 215 -17.56 10.78 2.35
CA ILE A 215 -19.00 10.61 2.06
C ILE A 215 -19.23 9.41 1.15
N ALA A 216 -18.45 9.27 0.07
CA ALA A 216 -18.58 8.19 -0.90
C ALA A 216 -18.16 6.82 -0.35
N HIS A 217 -17.23 6.80 0.62
CA HIS A 217 -16.84 5.59 1.33
C HIS A 217 -18.03 4.99 2.10
N GLY A 218 -18.83 5.85 2.74
CA GLY A 218 -20.12 5.49 3.35
C GLY A 218 -20.02 4.32 4.35
N ASP A 219 -20.74 3.25 4.05
CA ASP A 219 -20.82 2.02 4.86
C ASP A 219 -19.78 0.95 4.47
N ASN A 220 -18.80 1.29 3.63
CA ASN A 220 -17.71 0.36 3.31
C ASN A 220 -16.96 0.01 4.61
N PRO A 221 -16.83 -1.28 4.95
CA PRO A 221 -16.21 -1.69 6.19
C PRO A 221 -14.69 -1.47 6.23
N ALA A 222 -14.02 -1.31 5.09
CA ALA A 222 -12.58 -1.08 5.01
C ALA A 222 -12.16 0.19 5.78
N ALA A 223 -10.94 0.20 6.33
CA ALA A 223 -10.38 1.38 6.95
C ALA A 223 -10.08 2.46 5.89
N LEU A 224 -10.47 3.71 6.15
CA LEU A 224 -10.22 4.83 5.25
C LEU A 224 -9.09 5.72 5.78
N PHE A 225 -8.05 5.92 4.97
CA PHE A 225 -6.90 6.76 5.33
C PHE A 225 -6.95 8.11 4.63
N GLY A 226 -6.74 9.19 5.42
CA GLY A 226 -6.52 10.55 4.91
C GLY A 226 -5.10 10.73 4.39
N ILE A 227 -4.88 11.67 3.46
CA ILE A 227 -3.56 11.98 2.89
C ILE A 227 -3.24 13.44 3.13
N VAL A 228 -2.21 13.71 3.95
CA VAL A 228 -1.70 15.06 4.23
C VAL A 228 -0.90 15.54 3.03
N GLN A 229 -1.33 16.65 2.42
CA GLN A 229 -0.65 17.36 1.34
C GLN A 229 -0.14 18.74 1.82
N GLY A 230 0.52 19.53 0.96
CA GLY A 230 1.02 20.87 1.31
C GLY A 230 2.44 21.16 0.81
N GLY A 231 2.99 20.29 -0.07
CA GLY A 231 4.33 20.43 -0.63
C GLY A 231 5.41 20.47 0.45
N MET A 232 6.42 21.36 0.26
CA MET A 232 7.50 21.57 1.20
C MET A 232 7.22 22.76 2.17
N TYR A 233 5.95 23.04 2.47
CA TYR A 233 5.53 24.18 3.31
C TYR A 233 4.90 23.67 4.62
N PRO A 234 5.61 23.75 5.76
CA PRO A 234 5.14 23.21 7.05
C PRO A 234 3.77 23.76 7.47
N HIS A 235 3.52 25.06 7.29
CA HIS A 235 2.22 25.66 7.63
C HIS A 235 1.05 25.14 6.75
N LEU A 236 1.30 24.77 5.49
CA LEU A 236 0.28 24.12 4.65
C LEU A 236 0.04 22.68 5.10
N ARG A 237 1.09 21.98 5.52
CA ARG A 237 0.97 20.64 6.12
C ARG A 237 0.15 20.69 7.40
N GLN A 238 0.32 21.71 8.22
CA GLN A 238 -0.52 21.95 9.41
C GLN A 238 -1.99 22.09 9.02
N VAL A 239 -2.31 23.01 8.10
CA VAL A 239 -3.70 23.21 7.64
C VAL A 239 -4.31 21.92 7.08
N SER A 240 -3.52 21.15 6.32
CA SER A 240 -3.96 19.86 5.78
C SER A 240 -4.24 18.85 6.87
N ALA A 241 -3.33 18.70 7.84
CA ALA A 241 -3.48 17.77 8.96
C ALA A 241 -4.70 18.12 9.83
N ASP A 242 -4.87 19.39 10.19
CA ASP A 242 -6.00 19.88 10.98
C ASP A 242 -7.32 19.58 10.27
N GLY A 243 -7.43 19.92 8.98
CA GLY A 243 -8.65 19.64 8.19
C GLY A 243 -8.94 18.15 8.03
N LEU A 244 -7.94 17.29 7.90
CA LEU A 244 -8.13 15.85 7.84
C LEU A 244 -8.54 15.28 9.22
N CYS A 245 -7.95 15.77 10.31
CA CYS A 245 -8.33 15.38 11.66
C CYS A 245 -9.77 15.80 12.00
N GLU A 246 -10.24 16.96 11.51
CA GLU A 246 -11.63 17.41 11.65
C GLU A 246 -12.61 16.47 10.89
N ILE A 247 -12.24 16.03 9.67
CA ILE A 247 -13.05 15.06 8.89
C ILE A 247 -13.08 13.69 9.59
N GLY A 248 -11.96 13.27 10.20
CA GLY A 248 -11.78 12.02 10.92
C GLY A 248 -11.56 10.82 9.99
N PHE A 249 -10.40 10.16 10.13
CA PHE A 249 -10.00 8.97 9.37
C PHE A 249 -9.44 7.91 10.32
N ASP A 250 -9.42 6.65 9.84
CA ASP A 250 -8.88 5.51 10.61
C ASP A 250 -7.34 5.50 10.65
N GLY A 251 -6.70 6.16 9.67
CA GLY A 251 -5.26 6.36 9.59
C GLY A 251 -4.90 7.55 8.72
N TYR A 252 -3.63 7.95 8.74
CA TYR A 252 -3.16 9.14 8.03
C TYR A 252 -1.88 8.86 7.27
N ALA A 253 -1.87 9.22 5.99
CA ALA A 253 -0.69 9.14 5.14
C ALA A 253 -0.06 10.51 4.92
N ILE A 254 1.24 10.54 4.70
CA ILE A 254 1.98 11.71 4.24
C ILE A 254 2.23 11.55 2.74
N GLY A 255 1.51 12.33 1.94
CA GLY A 255 1.63 12.36 0.49
C GLY A 255 2.54 13.49 -0.01
N GLY A 256 2.83 13.51 -1.32
CA GLY A 256 3.62 14.57 -1.97
C GLY A 256 5.06 14.66 -1.51
N LEU A 257 5.64 13.56 -1.01
CA LEU A 257 7.05 13.37 -0.71
C LEU A 257 7.63 12.27 -1.61
N ALA A 258 8.97 12.16 -1.69
CA ALA A 258 9.69 11.28 -2.62
C ALA A 258 9.38 11.56 -4.10
N VAL A 259 9.08 12.81 -4.43
CA VAL A 259 8.77 13.31 -5.79
C VAL A 259 9.93 14.10 -6.41
N GLY A 260 11.11 14.08 -5.78
CA GLY A 260 12.33 14.71 -6.29
C GLY A 260 13.04 15.67 -5.30
N GLU A 261 12.46 15.88 -4.13
CA GLU A 261 13.03 16.70 -3.07
C GLU A 261 14.29 16.08 -2.46
N PRO A 262 15.24 16.90 -1.94
CA PRO A 262 16.38 16.40 -1.16
C PRO A 262 15.92 15.66 0.11
N PRO A 263 16.65 14.62 0.56
CA PRO A 263 16.31 13.88 1.78
C PRO A 263 16.15 14.76 3.03
N ALA A 264 16.99 15.80 3.17
CA ALA A 264 16.92 16.71 4.33
C ALA A 264 15.59 17.50 4.37
N GLU A 265 15.11 17.98 3.23
CA GLU A 265 13.80 18.66 3.14
C GLU A 265 12.65 17.72 3.50
N ARG A 266 12.69 16.48 2.97
CA ARG A 266 11.71 15.47 3.32
C ARG A 266 11.66 15.19 4.82
N LEU A 267 12.81 15.03 5.46
CA LEU A 267 12.89 14.78 6.91
C LEU A 267 12.38 15.96 7.72
N HIS A 268 12.70 17.19 7.32
CA HIS A 268 12.17 18.40 7.95
C HIS A 268 10.63 18.45 7.90
N ILE A 269 10.04 18.09 6.74
CA ILE A 269 8.58 18.02 6.62
C ILE A 269 7.99 16.93 7.52
N LEU A 270 8.62 15.76 7.62
CA LEU A 270 8.15 14.69 8.51
C LEU A 270 8.18 15.11 9.98
N GLU A 271 9.25 15.80 10.42
CA GLU A 271 9.39 16.30 11.79
C GLU A 271 8.28 17.30 12.16
N GLY A 272 7.86 18.14 11.20
CA GLY A 272 6.77 19.08 11.41
C GLY A 272 5.36 18.47 11.29
N ALA A 273 5.16 17.50 10.38
CA ALA A 273 3.83 16.97 10.07
C ALA A 273 3.37 15.81 10.98
N LEU A 274 4.28 14.89 11.33
CA LEU A 274 3.90 13.69 12.08
C LEU A 274 3.36 13.97 13.51
N PRO A 275 3.90 14.96 14.27
CA PRO A 275 3.35 15.31 15.59
C PRO A 275 1.91 15.85 15.56
N LEU A 276 1.45 16.36 14.40
CA LEU A 276 0.09 16.89 14.22
C LEU A 276 -0.97 15.79 14.11
N LEU A 277 -0.56 14.57 13.82
CA LEU A 277 -1.46 13.44 13.58
C LEU A 277 -1.83 12.73 14.90
N PRO A 278 -3.04 12.19 15.00
CA PRO A 278 -3.48 11.49 16.20
C PRO A 278 -2.54 10.35 16.59
N GLN A 279 -2.20 10.25 17.88
CA GLN A 279 -1.26 9.23 18.36
C GLN A 279 -1.81 7.81 18.24
N ARG A 280 -3.13 7.64 18.28
CA ARG A 280 -3.79 6.33 18.18
C ARG A 280 -4.08 5.89 16.76
N ALA A 281 -3.74 6.70 15.75
CA ALA A 281 -3.90 6.37 14.35
C ALA A 281 -2.56 5.93 13.72
N PRO A 282 -2.56 4.94 12.80
CA PRO A 282 -1.37 4.58 12.06
C PRO A 282 -0.96 5.70 11.09
N ARG A 283 0.36 5.83 10.87
CA ARG A 283 0.99 6.84 10.03
C ARG A 283 1.72 6.18 8.87
N TYR A 284 1.34 6.53 7.67
CA TYR A 284 1.84 5.92 6.44
C TYR A 284 2.64 6.93 5.62
N LEU A 285 3.89 6.64 5.29
CA LEU A 285 4.72 7.43 4.38
C LEU A 285 4.71 6.79 2.99
N MET A 286 4.03 7.44 2.04
CA MET A 286 3.78 6.90 0.71
C MET A 286 5.02 6.96 -0.17
N GLY A 287 5.31 5.88 -0.89
CA GLY A 287 6.32 5.81 -1.94
C GLY A 287 7.78 5.86 -1.49
N VAL A 288 8.07 5.81 -0.20
CA VAL A 288 9.42 5.82 0.38
C VAL A 288 9.81 4.41 0.82
N GLY A 289 10.97 3.93 0.61
CA GLY A 289 11.99 4.07 -0.33
C GLY A 289 13.27 3.31 -0.08
N LYS A 290 14.33 4.01 0.11
CA LYS A 290 15.62 3.38 0.41
C LYS A 290 15.66 2.90 1.86
N PRO A 291 16.48 1.89 2.20
CA PRO A 291 16.61 1.42 3.59
C PRO A 291 16.88 2.54 4.59
N GLU A 292 17.74 3.48 4.23
CA GLU A 292 18.12 4.63 5.06
C GLU A 292 16.94 5.59 5.27
N ASP A 293 16.19 5.88 4.21
CA ASP A 293 15.00 6.74 4.28
C ASP A 293 13.93 6.14 5.20
N ILE A 294 13.79 4.81 5.16
CA ILE A 294 12.86 4.06 6.03
C ILE A 294 13.30 4.19 7.50
N VAL A 295 14.57 3.93 7.80
CA VAL A 295 15.10 4.05 9.17
C VAL A 295 14.86 5.45 9.72
N GLU A 296 15.17 6.51 8.95
CA GLU A 296 14.96 7.89 9.37
C GLU A 296 13.47 8.24 9.56
N ALA A 297 12.59 7.70 8.73
CA ALA A 297 11.17 7.93 8.87
C ALA A 297 10.58 7.16 10.08
N VAL A 298 11.05 5.93 10.37
CA VAL A 298 10.66 5.18 11.58
C VAL A 298 11.09 5.92 12.84
N ARG A 299 12.32 6.47 12.88
CA ARG A 299 12.81 7.27 14.01
C ARG A 299 11.93 8.49 14.28
N ARG A 300 11.18 8.97 13.27
CA ARG A 300 10.24 10.11 13.36
C ARG A 300 8.78 9.71 13.58
N GLY A 301 8.49 8.39 13.68
CA GLY A 301 7.18 7.89 14.07
C GLY A 301 6.28 7.47 12.90
N VAL A 302 6.85 7.05 11.76
CA VAL A 302 6.13 6.41 10.66
C VAL A 302 5.97 4.92 10.92
N ASP A 303 4.78 4.37 10.63
CA ASP A 303 4.42 2.96 10.87
C ASP A 303 4.37 2.13 9.59
N LEU A 304 3.96 2.72 8.46
CA LEU A 304 3.73 2.00 7.20
C LEU A 304 4.50 2.62 6.06
N PHE A 305 4.98 1.77 5.16
CA PHE A 305 5.77 2.13 3.98
C PHE A 305 5.36 1.29 2.79
N ASP A 306 5.43 1.87 1.60
CA ASP A 306 5.46 1.16 0.32
C ASP A 306 6.54 1.75 -0.57
N CYS A 307 7.09 0.95 -1.45
CA CYS A 307 7.89 1.45 -2.56
C CYS A 307 8.13 0.36 -3.61
N VAL A 308 8.22 0.76 -4.86
CA VAL A 308 8.61 -0.14 -5.95
C VAL A 308 10.11 -0.47 -5.99
N LEU A 309 10.94 0.24 -5.18
CA LEU A 309 12.40 0.10 -5.23
C LEU A 309 12.88 -1.34 -5.02
N PRO A 310 12.45 -2.11 -4.02
CA PRO A 310 12.98 -3.47 -3.83
C PRO A 310 12.76 -4.34 -5.05
N THR A 311 11.54 -4.35 -5.61
CA THR A 311 11.21 -5.20 -6.75
C THR A 311 11.73 -4.64 -8.08
N ARG A 312 11.66 -3.30 -8.29
CA ARG A 312 12.18 -2.66 -9.51
C ARG A 312 13.69 -2.78 -9.59
N ASN A 313 14.40 -2.50 -8.51
CA ASN A 313 15.86 -2.57 -8.44
C ASN A 313 16.35 -4.01 -8.64
N ALA A 314 15.69 -5.00 -8.03
CA ALA A 314 16.02 -6.42 -8.19
C ALA A 314 16.01 -6.85 -9.67
N ARG A 315 14.96 -6.49 -10.41
CA ARG A 315 14.85 -6.80 -11.85
C ARG A 315 15.88 -6.06 -12.70
N ASN A 316 16.51 -5.03 -12.15
CA ASN A 316 17.59 -4.27 -12.79
C ASN A 316 18.98 -4.61 -12.21
N GLY A 317 19.10 -5.71 -11.47
CA GLY A 317 20.38 -6.18 -10.93
C GLY A 317 20.96 -5.30 -9.82
N HIS A 318 20.13 -4.49 -9.14
CA HIS A 318 20.51 -3.71 -7.99
C HIS A 318 19.90 -4.33 -6.71
N LEU A 319 20.76 -4.75 -5.80
CA LEU A 319 20.41 -5.58 -4.66
C LEU A 319 20.88 -4.91 -3.37
N PHE A 320 20.02 -4.93 -2.35
CA PHE A 320 20.30 -4.39 -1.03
C PHE A 320 20.90 -5.48 -0.14
N THR A 321 21.96 -5.16 0.59
CA THR A 321 22.58 -6.10 1.55
C THR A 321 22.89 -5.40 2.88
N HIS A 322 23.20 -6.15 3.91
CA HIS A 322 23.62 -5.62 5.20
C HIS A 322 24.92 -4.79 5.13
N HIS A 323 25.68 -4.94 4.04
CA HIS A 323 26.96 -4.26 3.82
C HIS A 323 26.91 -3.25 2.67
N GLY A 324 25.73 -2.73 2.35
CA GLY A 324 25.52 -1.78 1.25
C GLY A 324 24.98 -2.45 -0.02
N ASP A 325 24.92 -1.67 -1.09
CA ASP A 325 24.24 -2.09 -2.32
C ASP A 325 25.17 -2.86 -3.25
N ILE A 326 24.62 -3.89 -3.89
CA ILE A 326 25.29 -4.68 -4.93
C ILE A 326 24.68 -4.37 -6.29
N ARG A 327 25.57 -4.09 -7.27
CA ARG A 327 25.24 -4.07 -8.70
C ARG A 327 25.71 -5.39 -9.30
N ILE A 328 24.83 -6.39 -9.41
CA ILE A 328 25.21 -7.76 -9.78
C ILE A 328 25.88 -7.86 -11.16
N ARG A 329 25.62 -6.91 -12.07
CA ARG A 329 26.24 -6.81 -13.39
C ARG A 329 27.74 -6.56 -13.38
N ASN A 330 28.27 -6.08 -12.26
CA ASN A 330 29.69 -5.74 -12.14
C ASN A 330 30.56 -6.97 -12.41
N SER A 331 31.65 -6.78 -13.17
CA SER A 331 32.56 -7.86 -13.58
C SER A 331 33.24 -8.57 -12.39
N ARG A 332 33.41 -7.88 -11.27
CA ARG A 332 33.99 -8.46 -10.03
C ARG A 332 33.23 -9.69 -9.52
N TYR A 333 31.97 -9.85 -9.87
CA TYR A 333 31.12 -10.99 -9.46
C TYR A 333 31.18 -12.18 -10.43
N ARG A 334 31.98 -12.11 -11.50
CA ARG A 334 32.04 -13.17 -12.51
C ARG A 334 32.44 -14.53 -11.96
N HIS A 335 33.32 -14.54 -10.96
CA HIS A 335 33.87 -15.75 -10.33
C HIS A 335 33.56 -15.79 -8.83
N ASP A 336 32.60 -14.97 -8.35
CA ASP A 336 32.24 -14.88 -6.93
C ASP A 336 31.22 -15.96 -6.57
N ASP A 337 31.68 -17.02 -5.89
CA ASP A 337 30.87 -18.16 -5.46
C ASP A 337 30.08 -17.89 -4.18
N ARG A 338 30.28 -16.74 -3.52
CA ARG A 338 29.56 -16.34 -2.31
C ARG A 338 28.10 -15.99 -2.59
N PRO A 339 27.20 -16.11 -1.59
CA PRO A 339 25.83 -15.59 -1.70
C PRO A 339 25.81 -14.08 -1.83
N LEU A 340 24.65 -13.50 -2.19
CA LEU A 340 24.48 -12.03 -2.23
C LEU A 340 24.84 -11.40 -0.90
N ASP A 341 24.37 -11.99 0.18
CA ASP A 341 24.63 -11.55 1.54
C ASP A 341 24.79 -12.78 2.44
N GLN A 342 25.94 -12.89 3.14
CA GLN A 342 26.25 -14.04 3.99
C GLN A 342 25.38 -14.07 5.27
N ARG A 343 24.77 -12.95 5.66
CA ARG A 343 23.88 -12.86 6.82
C ARG A 343 22.43 -13.14 6.49
N CYS A 344 22.05 -13.08 5.20
CA CYS A 344 20.68 -13.21 4.74
C CYS A 344 20.24 -14.67 4.66
N GLY A 345 19.14 -15.00 5.31
CA GLY A 345 18.53 -16.33 5.32
C GLY A 345 17.59 -16.63 4.15
N CYS A 346 17.42 -15.74 3.16
CA CYS A 346 16.48 -15.94 2.07
C CYS A 346 16.82 -17.14 1.17
N TYR A 347 15.82 -17.61 0.41
CA TYR A 347 15.99 -18.71 -0.54
C TYR A 347 17.16 -18.48 -1.50
N THR A 348 17.27 -17.26 -2.05
CA THR A 348 18.34 -16.92 -3.01
C THR A 348 19.72 -17.03 -2.38
N CYS A 349 19.94 -16.47 -1.19
CA CYS A 349 21.23 -16.50 -0.52
C CYS A 349 21.66 -17.90 -0.05
N ARG A 350 20.70 -18.77 0.26
CA ARG A 350 20.98 -20.16 0.68
C ARG A 350 21.40 -21.07 -0.47
N HIS A 351 21.00 -20.74 -1.71
CA HIS A 351 21.11 -21.69 -2.83
C HIS A 351 21.92 -21.19 -4.02
N TYR A 352 22.16 -19.88 -4.15
CA TYR A 352 22.75 -19.30 -5.37
C TYR A 352 23.91 -18.36 -5.08
N SER A 353 24.95 -18.46 -5.90
CA SER A 353 26.10 -17.57 -5.86
C SER A 353 25.88 -16.27 -6.64
N ARG A 354 26.70 -15.25 -6.31
CA ARG A 354 26.74 -13.99 -7.08
C ARG A 354 27.12 -14.25 -8.53
N ALA A 355 28.02 -15.19 -8.81
CA ALA A 355 28.42 -15.55 -10.18
C ALA A 355 27.23 -16.05 -11.00
N TYR A 356 26.42 -16.95 -10.43
CA TYR A 356 25.24 -17.47 -11.11
C TYR A 356 24.17 -16.38 -11.34
N LEU A 357 23.86 -15.58 -10.31
CA LEU A 357 22.90 -14.47 -10.43
C LEU A 357 23.35 -13.43 -11.47
N ARG A 358 24.66 -13.14 -11.51
CA ARG A 358 25.23 -12.30 -12.57
C ARG A 358 25.03 -12.91 -13.96
N HIS A 359 25.27 -14.22 -14.11
CA HIS A 359 25.03 -14.92 -15.37
C HIS A 359 23.57 -14.78 -15.81
N LEU A 360 22.60 -15.06 -14.93
CA LEU A 360 21.18 -14.93 -15.23
C LEU A 360 20.78 -13.50 -15.63
N ASP A 361 21.33 -12.48 -14.94
CA ASP A 361 21.06 -11.07 -15.26
C ASP A 361 21.62 -10.70 -16.64
N GLN A 362 22.83 -11.19 -17.01
CA GLN A 362 23.43 -10.95 -18.32
C GLN A 362 22.66 -11.62 -19.45
N CYS A 363 22.17 -12.83 -19.23
CA CYS A 363 21.33 -13.57 -20.18
C CYS A 363 19.87 -13.07 -20.20
N ARG A 364 19.50 -12.13 -19.32
CA ARG A 364 18.14 -11.61 -19.14
C ARG A 364 17.12 -12.71 -18.81
N GLU A 365 17.57 -13.73 -18.06
CA GLU A 365 16.70 -14.81 -17.62
C GLU A 365 15.73 -14.32 -16.55
N THR A 366 14.46 -14.67 -16.70
CA THR A 366 13.40 -14.29 -15.74
C THR A 366 13.63 -14.84 -14.34
N LEU A 367 14.28 -16.01 -14.24
CA LEU A 367 14.69 -16.60 -12.96
C LEU A 367 15.63 -15.66 -12.19
N GLY A 368 16.54 -14.95 -12.85
CA GLY A 368 17.42 -13.98 -12.22
C GLY A 368 16.63 -12.84 -11.57
N ALA A 369 15.65 -12.29 -12.29
CA ALA A 369 14.76 -11.26 -11.77
C ALA A 369 13.96 -11.76 -10.54
N ARG A 370 13.45 -13.00 -10.59
CA ARG A 370 12.71 -13.64 -9.49
C ARG A 370 13.59 -13.82 -8.25
N LEU A 371 14.74 -14.45 -8.38
CA LEU A 371 15.68 -14.70 -7.28
C LEU A 371 16.15 -13.40 -6.61
N ASN A 372 16.47 -12.40 -7.42
CA ASN A 372 16.84 -11.07 -6.94
C ASN A 372 15.70 -10.39 -6.18
N THR A 373 14.44 -10.56 -6.64
CA THR A 373 13.26 -9.98 -5.99
C THR A 373 12.99 -10.66 -4.65
N ILE A 374 13.10 -11.99 -4.57
CA ILE A 374 13.01 -12.74 -3.30
C ILE A 374 14.02 -12.18 -2.28
N HIS A 375 15.27 -11.97 -2.70
CA HIS A 375 16.31 -11.43 -1.82
C HIS A 375 15.98 -10.01 -1.35
N ASN A 376 15.66 -9.10 -2.26
CA ASN A 376 15.40 -7.70 -1.88
C ASN A 376 14.18 -7.56 -0.97
N LEU A 377 13.09 -8.30 -1.23
CA LEU A 377 11.91 -8.24 -0.34
C LEU A 377 12.23 -8.83 1.03
N HIS A 378 12.92 -9.95 1.09
CA HIS A 378 13.34 -10.54 2.36
C HIS A 378 14.20 -9.55 3.17
N TYR A 379 15.17 -8.88 2.54
CA TYR A 379 15.99 -7.86 3.18
C TYR A 379 15.13 -6.72 3.78
N TYR A 380 14.10 -6.26 3.05
CA TYR A 380 13.21 -5.20 3.55
C TYR A 380 12.38 -5.69 4.74
N GLN A 381 11.89 -6.92 4.73
CA GLN A 381 11.14 -7.47 5.86
C GLN A 381 12.04 -7.74 7.07
N GLU A 382 13.28 -8.21 6.87
CA GLU A 382 14.29 -8.30 7.94
C GLU A 382 14.60 -6.93 8.54
N LEU A 383 14.72 -5.89 7.72
CA LEU A 383 14.91 -4.51 8.19
C LEU A 383 13.74 -4.05 9.08
N MET A 384 12.49 -4.32 8.65
CA MET A 384 11.31 -3.98 9.46
C MET A 384 11.30 -4.73 10.79
N GLN A 385 11.60 -6.02 10.78
CA GLN A 385 11.70 -6.81 12.01
C GLN A 385 12.79 -6.26 12.94
N ALA A 386 13.97 -5.96 12.42
CA ALA A 386 15.07 -5.42 13.21
C ALA A 386 14.73 -4.03 13.82
N LEU A 387 13.98 -3.20 13.10
CA LEU A 387 13.48 -1.91 13.61
C LEU A 387 12.49 -2.12 14.77
N ARG A 388 11.53 -3.05 14.62
CA ARG A 388 10.58 -3.41 15.69
C ARG A 388 11.30 -3.92 16.94
N GLU A 389 12.29 -4.78 16.78
CA GLU A 389 13.11 -5.31 17.87
C GLU A 389 13.97 -4.21 18.53
N ALA A 390 14.53 -3.29 17.73
CA ALA A 390 15.30 -2.16 18.23
C ALA A 390 14.45 -1.23 19.09
N ILE A 391 13.24 -0.86 18.62
CA ILE A 391 12.28 -0.02 19.38
C ILE A 391 11.88 -0.70 20.68
N ALA A 392 11.51 -1.99 20.64
CA ALA A 392 11.13 -2.75 21.84
C ALA A 392 12.28 -2.84 22.86
N GLY A 393 13.50 -2.94 22.37
CA GLY A 393 14.73 -3.03 23.19
C GLY A 393 15.34 -1.68 23.58
N GLN A 394 14.69 -0.53 23.25
CA GLN A 394 15.21 0.82 23.52
C GLN A 394 16.63 1.03 22.99
N ARG A 395 16.91 0.57 21.77
CA ARG A 395 18.24 0.63 21.13
C ARG A 395 18.19 1.11 19.66
N LEU A 396 17.14 1.81 19.29
CA LEU A 396 16.93 2.25 17.90
C LEU A 396 18.06 3.19 17.42
N ALA A 397 18.53 4.09 18.29
CA ALA A 397 19.64 4.98 17.97
C ALA A 397 20.93 4.18 17.66
N THR A 398 21.25 3.18 18.49
CA THR A 398 22.41 2.28 18.29
C THR A 398 22.26 1.47 17.02
N PHE A 399 21.06 0.91 16.78
CA PHE A 399 20.75 0.16 15.56
C PHE A 399 20.96 1.01 14.30
N ALA A 400 20.45 2.24 14.30
CA ALA A 400 20.62 3.17 13.18
C ALA A 400 22.11 3.45 12.92
N ALA A 401 22.89 3.75 13.96
CA ALA A 401 24.34 4.01 13.84
C ALA A 401 25.08 2.81 13.24
N GLU A 402 24.82 1.60 13.74
CA GLU A 402 25.41 0.37 13.21
C GLU A 402 25.02 0.10 11.74
N LEU A 403 23.77 0.37 11.36
CA LEU A 403 23.31 0.21 9.98
C LEU A 403 24.04 1.17 9.05
N TYR A 404 24.18 2.44 9.43
CA TYR A 404 24.88 3.43 8.63
C TYR A 404 26.37 3.10 8.51
N GLU A 405 27.03 2.74 9.59
CA GLU A 405 28.44 2.32 9.59
C GLU A 405 28.66 1.15 8.59
N LYS A 406 27.85 0.10 8.70
CA LYS A 406 27.95 -1.09 7.83
C LYS A 406 27.69 -0.76 6.36
N ARG A 407 26.88 0.25 6.08
CA ARG A 407 26.57 0.70 4.72
C ARG A 407 27.48 1.82 4.23
N GLY A 408 28.47 2.26 5.04
CA GLY A 408 29.41 3.33 4.70
C GLY A 408 28.74 4.71 4.60
N GLN A 409 27.74 4.97 5.44
CA GLN A 409 26.96 6.22 5.47
C GLN A 409 27.00 6.85 6.87
N ILE A 410 26.52 8.09 7.00
CA ILE A 410 26.41 8.82 8.26
C ILE A 410 24.94 9.01 8.61
N ALA A 411 24.57 8.68 9.86
CA ALA A 411 23.23 8.90 10.37
C ALA A 411 22.91 10.41 10.43
N LEU A 412 21.71 10.79 10.00
CA LEU A 412 21.24 12.17 10.11
C LEU A 412 20.70 12.44 11.53
N PRO A 413 20.94 13.63 12.12
CA PRO A 413 20.41 13.96 13.43
C PRO A 413 18.88 14.02 13.42
N VAL A 414 18.25 13.59 14.52
CA VAL A 414 16.82 13.81 14.79
C VAL A 414 16.72 15.00 15.73
N TYR A 415 16.06 16.06 15.31
CA TYR A 415 15.99 17.32 16.05
C TYR A 415 15.08 17.28 17.30
N ASN A 416 14.48 16.14 17.65
CA ASN A 416 13.56 16.02 18.80
C ASN A 416 14.23 15.60 20.14
N ASP A 417 15.55 15.61 20.24
CA ASP A 417 16.25 15.26 21.49
C ASP A 417 16.44 16.45 22.45
N ALA A 418 15.72 17.55 22.25
CA ALA A 418 15.76 18.73 23.12
C ALA A 418 14.34 19.21 23.47
N LEU A 419 13.65 18.50 24.39
CA LEU A 419 12.65 19.08 25.33
C LEU A 419 12.46 18.14 26.53
#